data_c38d5049ff4d3f9d0ae8e942a501cde7
#
_entry.id   c38d5049ff4d3f9d0ae8e942a501cde7
#
_cell.length_a   1.000
_cell.length_b   1.000
_cell.length_c   1.000
_cell.angle_alpha   90.00
_cell.angle_beta   90.00
_cell.angle_gamma   90.00
#
_symmetry.space_group_name_H-M   'P 1'
#
loop_
_entity.id
_entity.type
_entity.pdbx_description
1 polymer ?
#
loop_
_entity_poly.entity_id
_entity_poly.type
_entity_poly.pdbx_seq_one_letter_code
_entity_poly.pdbx_strand_id
1 'polypeptide(L)'
;MSKRFPVDVILQHNIDGTIIPIRLRFTSEEGERQEYTIKGYRDLSGQETRTMPDGVYVIGSDLVYQCKLLVNKEQRMVYLHRKSDGSSWFMTVIK
;
A
#
# COMPACT_ATOMS: atom_id res chain seq x y z
N MET A 1 -6.61 9.57 -13.15
CA MET A 1 -6.61 8.25 -12.50
C MET A 1 -5.19 7.81 -12.22
N SER A 2 -4.94 7.37 -10.99
CA SER A 2 -3.60 6.93 -10.62
C SER A 2 -3.30 5.56 -11.19
N LYS A 3 -2.07 5.36 -11.66
CA LYS A 3 -1.61 4.07 -12.15
C LYS A 3 -1.45 3.10 -10.98
N ARG A 4 -1.78 1.83 -11.19
CA ARG A 4 -1.64 0.77 -10.20
C ARG A 4 -0.36 -0.01 -10.48
N PHE A 5 0.47 -0.16 -9.45
CA PHE A 5 1.73 -0.89 -9.53
C PHE A 5 1.63 -2.15 -8.67
N PRO A 6 1.78 -3.35 -9.25
CA PRO A 6 1.85 -4.56 -8.44
C PRO A 6 3.05 -4.50 -7.50
N VAL A 7 2.83 -4.86 -6.23
CA VAL A 7 3.89 -4.85 -5.22
C VAL A 7 3.74 -6.07 -4.32
N ASP A 8 4.83 -6.46 -3.68
CA ASP A 8 4.81 -7.37 -2.55
C ASP A 8 4.95 -6.55 -1.28
N VAL A 9 4.17 -6.89 -0.27
CA VAL A 9 4.18 -6.17 1.01
C VAL A 9 4.58 -7.14 2.11
N ILE A 10 5.57 -6.75 2.89
CA ILE A 10 5.98 -7.49 4.08
C ILE A 10 5.23 -6.89 5.27
N LEU A 11 4.47 -7.71 5.95
CA LEU A 11 3.64 -7.32 7.08
C LEU A 11 4.21 -7.88 8.37
N GLN A 12 4.09 -7.11 9.44
CA GLN A 12 4.36 -7.58 10.79
C GLN A 12 3.03 -7.88 11.47
N HIS A 13 2.87 -9.12 11.93
CA HIS A 13 1.69 -9.53 12.68
C HIS A 13 2.03 -9.52 14.16
N ASN A 14 1.32 -8.71 14.94
CA ASN A 14 1.55 -8.58 16.36
C ASN A 14 0.62 -9.52 17.15
N ILE A 15 1.02 -9.81 18.39
CA ILE A 15 0.25 -10.71 19.27
C ILE A 15 -1.15 -10.17 19.54
N ASP A 16 -1.31 -8.86 19.58
CA ASP A 16 -2.60 -8.21 19.82
C ASP A 16 -3.52 -8.20 18.62
N GLY A 17 -3.11 -8.81 17.50
CA GLY A 17 -3.90 -8.89 16.27
C GLY A 17 -3.67 -7.74 15.31
N THR A 18 -2.85 -6.76 15.65
CA THR A 18 -2.55 -5.66 14.72
C THR A 18 -1.61 -6.13 13.62
N ILE A 19 -1.79 -5.56 12.42
CA ILE A 19 -0.97 -5.86 11.26
C ILE A 19 -0.36 -4.55 10.78
N ILE A 20 0.97 -4.53 10.68
CA ILE A 20 1.71 -3.32 10.32
C ILE A 20 2.48 -3.58 9.02
N PRO A 21 2.29 -2.75 7.98
CA PRO A 21 3.13 -2.84 6.79
C PRO A 21 4.50 -2.26 7.09
N ILE A 22 5.57 -3.05 6.89
CA ILE A 22 6.93 -2.62 7.24
C ILE A 22 7.82 -2.39 6.03
N ARG A 23 7.54 -3.06 4.92
CA ARG A 23 8.39 -2.98 3.72
C ARG A 23 7.60 -3.37 2.49
N LEU A 24 7.90 -2.74 1.35
CA LEU A 24 7.31 -3.15 0.08
C LEU A 24 8.40 -3.41 -0.95
N ARG A 25 8.11 -4.32 -1.88
CA ARG A 25 8.98 -4.63 -3.01
C ARG A 25 8.23 -4.31 -4.29
N PHE A 26 8.91 -3.63 -5.17
CA PHE A 26 8.37 -3.20 -6.44
C PHE A 26 9.34 -3.61 -7.55
N THR A 27 8.81 -4.20 -8.63
CA THR A 27 9.62 -4.52 -9.82
C THR A 27 9.25 -3.52 -10.90
N SER A 28 10.25 -2.78 -11.40
CA SER A 28 10.06 -1.79 -12.45
C SER A 28 9.77 -2.46 -13.79
N GLU A 29 9.34 -1.66 -14.77
CA GLU A 29 9.08 -2.16 -16.13
C GLU A 29 10.33 -2.73 -16.77
N GLU A 30 11.51 -2.24 -16.39
CA GLU A 30 12.81 -2.76 -16.85
C GLU A 30 13.22 -4.03 -16.13
N GLY A 31 12.40 -4.52 -15.20
CA GLY A 31 12.71 -5.74 -14.45
C GLY A 31 13.60 -5.50 -13.23
N GLU A 32 13.92 -4.26 -12.90
CA GLU A 32 14.68 -3.96 -11.70
C GLU A 32 13.82 -4.11 -10.45
N ARG A 33 14.32 -4.83 -9.47
CA ARG A 33 13.66 -5.03 -8.19
C ARG A 33 14.11 -3.96 -7.21
N GLN A 34 13.16 -3.24 -6.64
CA GLN A 34 13.40 -2.20 -5.66
C GLN A 34 12.66 -2.54 -4.38
N GLU A 35 13.25 -2.20 -3.25
CA GLU A 35 12.68 -2.47 -1.95
C GLU A 35 12.72 -1.20 -1.13
N TYR A 36 11.58 -0.85 -0.51
CA TYR A 36 11.45 0.37 0.28
C TYR A 36 10.95 0.05 1.68
N THR A 37 11.59 0.63 2.68
CA THR A 37 11.12 0.57 4.06
C THR A 37 9.98 1.56 4.24
N ILE A 38 8.91 1.10 4.86
CA ILE A 38 7.76 1.96 5.19
C ILE A 38 8.09 2.70 6.47
N LYS A 39 8.23 4.02 6.39
CA LYS A 39 8.62 4.88 7.53
C LYS A 39 7.46 5.25 8.43
N GLY A 40 6.25 5.21 7.90
CA GLY A 40 5.04 5.47 8.66
C GLY A 40 3.85 5.00 7.88
N TYR A 41 2.76 4.75 8.57
CA TYR A 41 1.55 4.27 7.93
C TYR A 41 0.32 4.77 8.67
N ARG A 42 -0.80 4.79 7.95
CA ARG A 42 -2.12 5.00 8.51
C ARG A 42 -3.04 3.91 7.96
N ASP A 43 -3.67 3.15 8.84
CA ASP A 43 -4.62 2.12 8.45
C ASP A 43 -5.95 2.78 8.14
N LEU A 44 -6.37 2.69 6.88
CA LEU A 44 -7.64 3.21 6.39
C LEU A 44 -8.63 2.10 6.07
N SER A 45 -8.32 0.87 6.49
CA SER A 45 -9.18 -0.31 6.27
C SER A 45 -10.40 -0.25 7.18
N GLY A 46 -11.43 -1.02 6.83
CA GLY A 46 -12.61 -1.20 7.68
C GLY A 46 -13.56 -0.02 7.74
N GLN A 47 -13.38 0.97 6.88
CA GLN A 47 -14.26 2.13 6.78
C GLN A 47 -15.36 1.88 5.76
N GLU A 48 -16.31 2.83 5.66
CA GLU A 48 -17.40 2.74 4.71
C GLU A 48 -16.87 2.65 3.27
N THR A 49 -17.66 2.02 2.41
CA THR A 49 -17.38 1.94 0.98
C THR A 49 -17.24 3.35 0.40
N ARG A 50 -16.16 3.58 -0.32
CA ARG A 50 -15.85 4.91 -0.85
C ARG A 50 -14.84 4.83 -1.99
N THR A 51 -14.74 5.92 -2.76
CA THR A 51 -13.66 6.10 -3.71
C THR A 51 -12.55 6.90 -3.05
N MET A 52 -11.34 6.34 -3.04
CA MET A 52 -10.18 6.99 -2.46
C MET A 52 -9.66 8.11 -3.38
N PRO A 53 -8.84 9.05 -2.85
CA PRO A 53 -8.29 10.13 -3.68
C PRO A 53 -7.47 9.65 -4.90
N ASP A 54 -6.97 8.43 -4.87
CA ASP A 54 -6.24 7.81 -5.98
C ASP A 54 -7.18 7.23 -7.05
N GLY A 55 -8.49 7.38 -6.89
CA GLY A 55 -9.48 6.86 -7.83
C GLY A 55 -9.86 5.41 -7.62
N VAL A 56 -9.28 4.73 -6.64
CA VAL A 56 -9.59 3.33 -6.35
C VAL A 56 -10.87 3.23 -5.52
N TYR A 57 -11.81 2.39 -5.97
CA TYR A 57 -13.03 2.12 -5.23
C TYR A 57 -12.75 1.06 -4.16
N VAL A 58 -13.07 1.37 -2.92
CA VAL A 58 -12.74 0.53 -1.76
C VAL A 58 -14.03 0.16 -1.03
N ILE A 59 -14.19 -1.14 -0.75
CA ILE A 59 -15.26 -1.63 0.11
C ILE A 59 -14.71 -1.90 1.51
N GLY A 60 -15.61 -2.04 2.51
CA GLY A 60 -15.20 -2.13 3.92
C GLY A 60 -14.29 -3.30 4.26
N SER A 61 -14.31 -4.39 3.47
CA SER A 61 -13.45 -5.55 3.69
C SER A 61 -12.10 -5.50 3.00
N ASP A 62 -11.84 -4.46 2.19
CA ASP A 62 -10.54 -4.26 1.55
C ASP A 62 -9.52 -3.73 2.57
N LEU A 63 -8.26 -4.09 2.38
CA LEU A 63 -7.17 -3.52 3.17
C LEU A 63 -6.60 -2.30 2.44
N VAL A 64 -6.48 -1.19 3.16
CA VAL A 64 -5.94 0.07 2.61
C VAL A 64 -5.03 0.69 3.66
N TYR A 65 -3.80 0.99 3.25
CA TYR A 65 -2.84 1.71 4.09
C TYR A 65 -2.30 2.91 3.34
N GLN A 66 -2.29 4.05 4.01
CA GLN A 66 -1.55 5.21 3.51
C GLN A 66 -0.15 5.13 4.11
N CYS A 67 0.87 5.06 3.27
CA CYS A 67 2.23 4.80 3.71
C CYS A 67 3.18 5.91 3.30
N LYS A 68 4.17 6.15 4.14
CA LYS A 68 5.27 7.07 3.87
C LYS A 68 6.50 6.26 3.55
N LEU A 69 7.08 6.50 2.38
CA LEU A 69 8.31 5.87 1.92
C LEU A 69 9.41 6.90 1.83
N LEU A 70 10.64 6.45 1.98
CA LEU A 70 11.82 7.28 1.70
C LEU A 70 12.44 6.77 0.40
N VAL A 71 12.41 7.60 -0.64
CA VAL A 71 12.92 7.27 -1.96
C VAL A 71 13.93 8.34 -2.36
N ASN A 72 15.20 7.95 -2.53
CA ASN A 72 16.28 8.89 -2.87
C ASN A 72 16.32 10.10 -1.94
N LYS A 73 16.19 9.88 -0.63
CA LYS A 73 16.17 10.89 0.43
C LYS A 73 14.95 11.82 0.39
N GLU A 74 13.97 11.52 -0.46
CA GLU A 74 12.71 12.27 -0.51
C GLU A 74 11.58 11.43 0.06
N GLN A 75 10.68 12.07 0.80
CA GLN A 75 9.49 11.40 1.29
C GLN A 75 8.46 11.29 0.19
N ARG A 76 7.89 10.10 0.02
CA ARG A 76 6.81 9.84 -0.92
C ARG A 76 5.64 9.21 -0.18
N MET A 77 4.44 9.66 -0.51
CA MET A 77 3.23 9.07 0.03
C MET A 77 2.60 8.16 -1.00
N VAL A 78 2.21 6.98 -0.56
CA VAL A 78 1.56 5.99 -1.42
C VAL A 78 0.39 5.38 -0.67
N TYR A 79 -0.58 4.84 -1.44
CA TYR A 79 -1.59 3.94 -0.89
C TYR A 79 -1.24 2.51 -1.25
N LEU A 80 -1.37 1.61 -0.29
CA LEU A 80 -1.27 0.17 -0.52
C LEU A 80 -2.67 -0.41 -0.41
N HIS A 81 -3.07 -1.19 -1.41
CA HIS A 81 -4.40 -1.78 -1.48
C HIS A 81 -4.30 -3.29 -1.64
N ARG A 82 -5.16 -4.00 -0.92
CA ARG A 82 -5.41 -5.41 -1.15
C ARG A 82 -6.91 -5.64 -1.12
N LYS A 83 -7.45 -6.14 -2.23
CA LYS A 83 -8.88 -6.39 -2.35
C LYS A 83 -9.28 -7.59 -1.52
N SER A 84 -10.54 -7.59 -1.05
CA SER A 84 -11.10 -8.66 -0.22
C SER A 84 -11.20 -9.99 -0.95
N ASP A 85 -11.08 -10.00 -2.28
CA ASP A 85 -11.08 -11.24 -3.08
C ASP A 85 -9.78 -12.04 -2.96
N GLY A 86 -8.81 -11.55 -2.17
CA GLY A 86 -7.53 -12.21 -1.99
C GLY A 86 -6.51 -11.94 -3.07
N SER A 87 -6.79 -10.96 -3.94
CA SER A 87 -5.83 -10.57 -4.99
C SER A 87 -4.55 -9.99 -4.38
N SER A 88 -3.53 -9.88 -5.21
CA SER A 88 -2.23 -9.35 -4.80
C SER A 88 -2.32 -7.89 -4.41
N TRP A 89 -1.36 -7.44 -3.62
CA TRP A 89 -1.23 -6.04 -3.26
C TRP A 89 -0.90 -5.19 -4.50
N PHE A 90 -1.42 -3.98 -4.52
CA PHE A 90 -0.98 -2.98 -5.49
C PHE A 90 -0.80 -1.62 -4.80
N MET A 91 0.00 -0.78 -5.42
CA MET A 91 0.35 0.53 -4.91
C MET A 91 -0.13 1.60 -5.87
N THR A 92 -0.63 2.71 -5.32
CA THR A 92 -0.86 3.94 -6.08
C THR A 92 -0.05 5.06 -5.44
N VAL A 93 0.46 5.97 -6.26
CA VAL A 93 1.29 7.07 -5.78
C VAL A 93 0.41 8.30 -5.58
N ILE A 94 0.55 8.94 -4.44
CA ILE A 94 -0.15 10.18 -4.11
C ILE A 94 0.69 11.34 -4.63
N LYS A 95 0.10 12.13 -5.49
CA LYS A 95 0.77 13.33 -6.01
C LYS A 95 0.48 14.53 -5.13
#